data_8253da824f86159a273827f36382c39f
#
_entry.id   8253da824f86159a273827f36382c39f
#
_cell.length_a   1.000
_cell.length_b   1.000
_cell.length_c   1.000
_cell.angle_alpha   90.00
_cell.angle_beta   90.00
_cell.angle_gamma   90.00
#
_symmetry.space_group_name_H-M   'P 1'
#
loop_
_entity.id
_entity.type
_entity.pdbx_description
1 polymer ?
#
loop_
_entity_poly.entity_id
_entity_poly.type
_entity_poly.pdbx_seq_one_letter_code
_entity_poly.pdbx_strand_id
1 'polypeptide(L)'
;MPGDERRLQILRVAMTLFSHRGFRGTTTKEIAKAAGVSEAMVFRHFATKEDLYSAILDHKVCAGGMQKPGEMVAEAISQKDDRAVFEGLANGLMCHHQNDTEFLRLLTHSALEEHQLANMFWDTTVRGMYSFLGDYIRERQRDGAFRQIDTAVVVRAFVGMIIHHSLNNTLWDKQRRILDISNERAAREFTNILLQGIVSPKGAAQLKSGKPARNGRKAKH
;
A
#
# COMPACT_ATOMS: atom_id res chain seq x y z
N MET A 1 14.84 7.83 32.29
CA MET A 1 14.15 7.85 31.01
C MET A 1 12.79 8.48 31.21
N PRO A 2 12.43 9.59 30.54
CA PRO A 2 11.11 10.19 30.62
C PRO A 2 10.02 9.18 30.20
N GLY A 3 8.79 9.39 30.70
CA GLY A 3 7.68 8.44 30.45
C GLY A 3 7.39 8.22 28.96
N ASP A 4 7.52 9.27 28.15
CA ASP A 4 7.27 9.22 26.72
C ASP A 4 8.32 8.40 25.94
N GLU A 5 9.59 8.50 26.31
CA GLU A 5 10.64 7.67 25.70
C GLU A 5 10.42 6.19 25.99
N ARG A 6 9.98 5.87 27.22
CA ARG A 6 9.67 4.50 27.60
C ARG A 6 8.46 3.96 26.84
N ARG A 7 7.43 4.78 26.68
CA ARG A 7 6.26 4.43 25.88
C ARG A 7 6.63 4.12 24.43
N LEU A 8 7.46 4.95 23.80
CA LEU A 8 7.95 4.73 22.42
C LEU A 8 8.84 3.49 22.29
N GLN A 9 9.66 3.19 23.30
CA GLN A 9 10.47 1.98 23.34
C GLN A 9 9.58 0.72 23.34
N ILE A 10 8.57 0.68 24.20
CA ILE A 10 7.61 -0.44 24.25
C ILE A 10 6.87 -0.59 22.92
N LEU A 11 6.41 0.51 22.32
CA LEU A 11 5.75 0.50 21.00
C LEU A 11 6.63 -0.11 19.91
N ARG A 12 7.90 0.31 19.81
CA ARG A 12 8.85 -0.22 18.79
C ARG A 12 9.05 -1.72 18.95
N VAL A 13 9.31 -2.16 20.19
CA VAL A 13 9.52 -3.60 20.47
C VAL A 13 8.26 -4.41 20.16
N ALA A 14 7.09 -3.90 20.57
CA ALA A 14 5.82 -4.54 20.30
C ALA A 14 5.55 -4.65 18.79
N MET A 15 5.80 -3.59 18.02
CA MET A 15 5.65 -3.62 16.57
C MET A 15 6.50 -4.70 15.92
N THR A 16 7.79 -4.81 16.30
CA THR A 16 8.68 -5.87 15.80
C THR A 16 8.14 -7.26 16.13
N LEU A 17 7.70 -7.51 17.36
CA LEU A 17 7.17 -8.82 17.75
C LEU A 17 5.87 -9.15 17.00
N PHE A 18 4.93 -8.22 16.96
CA PHE A 18 3.65 -8.39 16.26
C PHE A 18 3.83 -8.58 14.75
N SER A 19 4.78 -7.88 14.12
CA SER A 19 5.06 -8.03 12.69
C SER A 19 5.61 -9.40 12.31
N HIS A 20 6.23 -10.10 13.26
CA HIS A 20 6.80 -11.42 13.04
C HIS A 20 5.92 -12.59 13.48
N ARG A 21 5.09 -12.41 14.49
CA ARG A 21 4.33 -13.48 15.16
C ARG A 21 2.81 -13.26 15.14
N GLY A 22 2.35 -12.14 14.61
CA GLY A 22 0.96 -11.73 14.70
C GLY A 22 0.54 -11.27 16.11
N PHE A 23 -0.71 -10.83 16.21
CA PHE A 23 -1.26 -10.41 17.49
C PHE A 23 -1.44 -11.59 18.45
N ARG A 24 -2.02 -12.71 17.96
CA ARG A 24 -2.29 -13.90 18.79
C ARG A 24 -1.00 -14.59 19.25
N GLY A 25 0.04 -14.57 18.41
CA GLY A 25 1.33 -15.21 18.69
C GLY A 25 2.28 -14.41 19.60
N THR A 26 1.87 -13.26 20.13
CA THR A 26 2.72 -12.38 20.96
C THR A 26 2.04 -12.11 22.30
N THR A 27 2.77 -12.23 23.41
CA THR A 27 2.29 -11.94 24.77
C THR A 27 2.88 -10.63 25.31
N THR A 28 2.17 -9.98 26.23
CA THR A 28 2.66 -8.78 26.94
C THR A 28 3.94 -9.06 27.75
N LYS A 29 4.05 -10.27 28.29
CA LYS A 29 5.26 -10.75 29.00
C LYS A 29 6.48 -10.81 28.07
N GLU A 30 6.34 -11.29 26.85
CA GLU A 30 7.42 -11.30 25.86
C GLU A 30 7.81 -9.89 25.42
N ILE A 31 6.82 -9.00 25.24
CA ILE A 31 7.06 -7.59 24.95
C ILE A 31 7.84 -6.93 26.10
N ALA A 32 7.41 -7.12 27.33
CA ALA A 32 8.07 -6.59 28.51
C ALA A 32 9.53 -7.05 28.59
N LYS A 33 9.75 -8.38 28.43
CA LYS A 33 11.09 -8.98 28.43
C LYS A 33 11.98 -8.38 27.33
N ALA A 34 11.48 -8.26 26.10
CA ALA A 34 12.22 -7.71 24.98
C ALA A 34 12.49 -6.21 25.10
N ALA A 35 11.58 -5.46 25.74
CA ALA A 35 11.74 -4.05 26.03
C ALA A 35 12.59 -3.77 27.29
N GLY A 36 13.03 -4.81 28.02
CA GLY A 36 13.80 -4.64 29.26
C GLY A 36 13.02 -3.95 30.39
N VAL A 37 11.72 -4.22 30.49
CA VAL A 37 10.82 -3.64 31.51
C VAL A 37 10.02 -4.75 32.20
N SER A 38 9.33 -4.40 33.30
CA SER A 38 8.35 -5.31 33.90
C SER A 38 7.03 -5.29 33.10
N GLU A 39 6.27 -6.38 33.15
CA GLU A 39 4.95 -6.43 32.53
C GLU A 39 3.99 -5.38 33.13
N ALA A 40 4.10 -5.10 34.44
CA ALA A 40 3.37 -4.01 35.09
C ALA A 40 3.70 -2.64 34.48
N MET A 41 4.93 -2.45 33.98
CA MET A 41 5.31 -1.22 33.29
C MET A 41 4.63 -1.12 31.93
N VAL A 42 4.48 -2.23 31.20
CA VAL A 42 3.72 -2.26 29.94
C VAL A 42 2.27 -1.85 30.20
N PHE A 43 1.62 -2.47 31.21
CA PHE A 43 0.23 -2.15 31.56
C PHE A 43 0.04 -0.73 32.12
N ARG A 44 1.07 -0.12 32.67
CA ARG A 44 1.01 1.29 33.08
C ARG A 44 0.92 2.24 31.89
N HIS A 45 1.48 1.90 30.74
CA HIS A 45 1.45 2.70 29.53
C HIS A 45 0.32 2.33 28.58
N PHE A 46 -0.13 1.09 28.60
CA PHE A 46 -1.17 0.54 27.73
C PHE A 46 -2.04 -0.41 28.56
N ALA A 47 -3.31 -0.05 28.75
CA ALA A 47 -4.20 -0.79 29.64
C ALA A 47 -4.41 -2.25 29.21
N THR A 48 -4.42 -2.48 27.90
CA THR A 48 -4.57 -3.81 27.31
C THR A 48 -3.54 -4.03 26.19
N LYS A 49 -3.43 -5.26 25.72
CA LYS A 49 -2.60 -5.60 24.56
C LYS A 49 -3.20 -5.01 23.29
N GLU A 50 -4.52 -4.92 23.23
CA GLU A 50 -5.28 -4.28 22.15
C GLU A 50 -4.98 -2.77 22.09
N ASP A 51 -4.91 -2.08 23.23
CA ASP A 51 -4.54 -0.67 23.30
C ASP A 51 -3.11 -0.44 22.78
N LEU A 52 -2.18 -1.33 23.19
CA LEU A 52 -0.81 -1.28 22.68
C LEU A 52 -0.76 -1.48 21.15
N TYR A 53 -1.56 -2.41 20.62
CA TYR A 53 -1.62 -2.69 19.20
C TYR A 53 -2.21 -1.52 18.40
N SER A 54 -3.30 -0.92 18.91
CA SER A 54 -3.93 0.27 18.32
C SER A 54 -3.00 1.49 18.38
N ALA A 55 -2.25 1.66 19.48
CA ALA A 55 -1.31 2.75 19.62
C ALA A 55 -0.13 2.68 18.64
N ILE A 56 0.19 1.49 18.11
CA ILE A 56 1.17 1.36 17.00
C ILE A 56 0.60 2.01 15.75
N LEU A 57 -0.68 1.78 15.43
CA LEU A 57 -1.33 2.39 14.27
C LEU A 57 -1.34 3.92 14.39
N ASP A 58 -1.79 4.44 15.55
CA ASP A 58 -1.83 5.88 15.80
C ASP A 58 -0.43 6.52 15.64
N HIS A 59 0.58 5.86 16.21
CA HIS A 59 1.96 6.34 16.08
C HIS A 59 2.44 6.36 14.62
N LYS A 60 2.10 5.34 13.83
CA LYS A 60 2.50 5.25 12.42
C LYS A 60 1.75 6.22 11.51
N VAL A 61 0.46 6.40 11.74
CA VAL A 61 -0.39 7.28 10.91
C VAL A 61 -0.23 8.74 11.30
N CYS A 62 -0.26 9.06 12.61
CA CYS A 62 -0.27 10.44 13.09
C CYS A 62 1.14 11.01 13.34
N ALA A 63 2.07 10.21 13.89
CA ALA A 63 3.40 10.66 14.25
C ALA A 63 4.49 10.23 13.24
N GLY A 64 4.21 9.24 12.41
CA GLY A 64 5.17 8.64 11.49
C GLY A 64 5.35 9.37 10.16
N GLY A 65 4.69 10.52 9.95
CA GLY A 65 4.92 11.33 8.75
C GLY A 65 4.41 10.69 7.46
N MET A 66 3.36 9.88 7.51
CA MET A 66 2.68 9.45 6.28
C MET A 66 2.08 10.68 5.61
N GLN A 67 2.76 11.19 4.58
CA GLN A 67 2.28 12.34 3.80
C GLN A 67 0.92 12.04 3.20
N LYS A 68 0.02 13.01 3.24
CA LYS A 68 -1.27 12.87 2.56
C LYS A 68 -1.02 12.75 1.07
N PRO A 69 -1.71 11.81 0.37
CA PRO A 69 -1.52 11.60 -1.06
C PRO A 69 -1.58 12.88 -1.89
N GLY A 70 -2.52 13.78 -1.59
CA GLY A 70 -2.65 15.06 -2.29
C GLY A 70 -1.48 16.01 -2.09
N GLU A 71 -0.83 16.01 -0.92
CA GLU A 71 0.34 16.84 -0.65
C GLU A 71 1.57 16.37 -1.43
N MET A 72 1.72 15.05 -1.60
CA MET A 72 2.83 14.45 -2.35
C MET A 72 2.86 14.87 -3.83
N VAL A 73 1.70 15.15 -4.42
CA VAL A 73 1.54 15.42 -5.86
C VAL A 73 0.82 16.74 -6.14
N ALA A 74 0.80 17.66 -5.17
CA ALA A 74 0.05 18.92 -5.26
C ALA A 74 0.45 19.77 -6.49
N GLU A 75 1.74 19.87 -6.79
CA GLU A 75 2.24 20.60 -7.95
C GLU A 75 1.78 19.95 -9.25
N ALA A 76 1.93 18.62 -9.37
CA ALA A 76 1.51 17.87 -10.56
C ALA A 76 -0.01 18.01 -10.81
N ILE A 77 -0.82 18.01 -9.76
CA ILE A 77 -2.27 18.27 -9.86
C ILE A 77 -2.53 19.67 -10.40
N SER A 78 -1.85 20.69 -9.87
CA SER A 78 -2.04 22.08 -10.30
C SER A 78 -1.68 22.29 -11.77
N GLN A 79 -0.71 21.54 -12.27
CA GLN A 79 -0.26 21.54 -13.67
C GLN A 79 -1.08 20.60 -14.57
N LYS A 80 -2.02 19.84 -14.00
CA LYS A 80 -2.78 18.77 -14.68
C LYS A 80 -1.88 17.74 -15.37
N ASP A 81 -0.70 17.49 -14.79
CA ASP A 81 0.22 16.44 -15.24
C ASP A 81 -0.19 15.09 -14.66
N ASP A 82 -1.11 14.43 -15.37
CA ASP A 82 -1.64 13.12 -14.98
C ASP A 82 -0.54 12.08 -14.76
N ARG A 83 0.50 12.12 -15.58
CA ARG A 83 1.63 11.21 -15.47
C ARG A 83 2.39 11.42 -14.15
N ALA A 84 2.78 12.65 -13.87
CA ALA A 84 3.51 12.97 -12.65
C ALA A 84 2.68 12.68 -11.39
N VAL A 85 1.34 12.84 -11.43
CA VAL A 85 0.44 12.47 -10.33
C VAL A 85 0.52 10.98 -10.05
N PHE A 86 0.31 10.12 -11.05
CA PHE A 86 0.30 8.66 -10.83
C PHE A 86 1.70 8.10 -10.55
N GLU A 87 2.75 8.55 -11.23
CA GLU A 87 4.12 8.14 -10.95
C GLU A 87 4.56 8.54 -9.54
N GLY A 88 4.26 9.77 -9.12
CA GLY A 88 4.58 10.27 -7.78
C GLY A 88 3.90 9.48 -6.69
N LEU A 89 2.59 9.22 -6.82
CA LEU A 89 1.84 8.39 -5.87
C LEU A 89 2.35 6.95 -5.83
N ALA A 90 2.59 6.34 -6.98
CA ALA A 90 3.08 4.97 -7.05
C ALA A 90 4.44 4.83 -6.39
N ASN A 91 5.39 5.68 -6.77
CA ASN A 91 6.74 5.65 -6.21
C ASN A 91 6.74 5.94 -4.71
N GLY A 92 6.01 6.96 -4.27
CA GLY A 92 5.91 7.33 -2.85
C GLY A 92 5.36 6.20 -1.99
N LEU A 93 4.28 5.53 -2.43
CA LEU A 93 3.71 4.39 -1.72
C LEU A 93 4.65 3.18 -1.69
N MET A 94 5.29 2.84 -2.81
CA MET A 94 6.23 1.71 -2.87
C MET A 94 7.48 1.97 -2.01
N CYS A 95 8.02 3.19 -2.02
CA CYS A 95 9.13 3.58 -1.15
C CYS A 95 8.73 3.53 0.33
N HIS A 96 7.52 3.99 0.68
CA HIS A 96 7.02 3.89 2.05
C HIS A 96 6.95 2.43 2.51
N HIS A 97 6.38 1.52 1.71
CA HIS A 97 6.30 0.10 2.03
C HIS A 97 7.67 -0.57 2.14
N GLN A 98 8.62 -0.16 1.32
CA GLN A 98 10.00 -0.66 1.38
C GLN A 98 10.74 -0.19 2.63
N ASN A 99 10.54 1.06 3.03
CA ASN A 99 11.18 1.65 4.21
C ASN A 99 10.56 1.17 5.52
N ASP A 100 9.28 0.76 5.50
CA ASP A 100 8.57 0.27 6.69
C ASP A 100 7.94 -1.12 6.45
N THR A 101 8.79 -2.08 6.14
CA THR A 101 8.38 -3.47 5.92
C THR A 101 7.76 -4.11 7.16
N GLU A 102 8.15 -3.70 8.36
CA GLU A 102 7.56 -4.21 9.61
C GLU A 102 6.09 -3.81 9.73
N PHE A 103 5.75 -2.57 9.39
CA PHE A 103 4.37 -2.11 9.41
C PHE A 103 3.52 -2.80 8.33
N LEU A 104 4.06 -2.98 7.12
CA LEU A 104 3.37 -3.73 6.07
C LEU A 104 3.09 -5.18 6.50
N ARG A 105 4.04 -5.86 7.16
CA ARG A 105 3.84 -7.19 7.73
C ARG A 105 2.79 -7.21 8.81
N LEU A 106 2.82 -6.22 9.72
CA LEU A 106 1.86 -6.06 10.79
C LEU A 106 0.43 -5.96 10.25
N LEU A 107 0.20 -5.12 9.24
CA LEU A 107 -1.10 -4.98 8.57
C LEU A 107 -1.54 -6.27 7.90
N THR A 108 -0.60 -6.99 7.27
CA THR A 108 -0.89 -8.28 6.62
C THR A 108 -1.30 -9.33 7.67
N HIS A 109 -0.59 -9.45 8.78
CA HIS A 109 -0.97 -10.32 9.89
C HIS A 109 -2.33 -9.94 10.48
N SER A 110 -2.57 -8.64 10.72
CA SER A 110 -3.83 -8.15 11.22
C SER A 110 -5.02 -8.55 10.32
N ALA A 111 -4.84 -8.44 9.01
CA ALA A 111 -5.88 -8.83 8.05
C ALA A 111 -6.14 -10.35 8.06
N LEU A 112 -5.08 -11.17 8.14
CA LEU A 112 -5.20 -12.64 8.20
C LEU A 112 -5.82 -13.13 9.51
N GLU A 113 -5.59 -12.43 10.62
CA GLU A 113 -6.15 -12.73 11.94
C GLU A 113 -7.56 -12.13 12.14
N GLU A 114 -8.09 -11.41 11.14
CA GLU A 114 -9.36 -10.67 11.21
C GLU A 114 -9.40 -9.68 12.39
N HIS A 115 -8.22 -9.12 12.72
CA HIS A 115 -8.10 -8.20 13.84
C HIS A 115 -8.58 -6.80 13.43
N GLN A 116 -9.25 -6.11 14.36
CA GLN A 116 -9.83 -4.78 14.12
C GLN A 116 -8.84 -3.70 13.66
N LEU A 117 -7.53 -3.85 13.92
CA LEU A 117 -6.51 -2.90 13.48
C LEU A 117 -6.46 -2.76 11.95
N ALA A 118 -6.63 -3.85 11.18
CA ALA A 118 -6.72 -3.78 9.73
C ALA A 118 -7.92 -2.91 9.32
N ASN A 119 -9.08 -3.10 9.94
CA ASN A 119 -10.28 -2.30 9.67
C ASN A 119 -10.07 -0.83 10.03
N MET A 120 -9.44 -0.53 11.18
CA MET A 120 -9.10 0.84 11.57
C MET A 120 -8.18 1.51 10.55
N PHE A 121 -7.15 0.84 10.07
CA PHE A 121 -6.25 1.36 9.04
C PHE A 121 -6.99 1.61 7.71
N TRP A 122 -7.88 0.71 7.31
CA TRP A 122 -8.71 0.89 6.12
C TRP A 122 -9.60 2.11 6.25
N ASP A 123 -10.29 2.27 7.37
CA ASP A 123 -11.25 3.36 7.58
C ASP A 123 -10.58 4.73 7.72
N THR A 124 -9.40 4.80 8.32
CA THR A 124 -8.70 6.08 8.55
C THR A 124 -7.79 6.47 7.40
N THR A 125 -7.01 5.54 6.85
CA THR A 125 -5.93 5.84 5.90
C THR A 125 -6.29 5.46 4.47
N VAL A 126 -6.69 4.18 4.25
CA VAL A 126 -6.92 3.67 2.90
C VAL A 126 -8.14 4.32 2.26
N ARG A 127 -9.24 4.50 3.01
CA ARG A 127 -10.45 5.17 2.54
C ARG A 127 -10.14 6.58 2.03
N GLY A 128 -9.31 7.35 2.74
CA GLY A 128 -8.89 8.69 2.33
C GLY A 128 -8.11 8.69 1.01
N MET A 129 -7.20 7.75 0.83
CA MET A 129 -6.44 7.59 -0.41
C MET A 129 -7.35 7.20 -1.59
N TYR A 130 -8.27 6.25 -1.38
CA TYR A 130 -9.22 5.83 -2.42
C TYR A 130 -10.17 6.96 -2.82
N SER A 131 -10.65 7.74 -1.85
CA SER A 131 -11.49 8.93 -2.12
C SER A 131 -10.72 9.94 -2.95
N PHE A 132 -9.51 10.31 -2.54
CA PHE A 132 -8.65 11.25 -3.25
C PHE A 132 -8.40 10.83 -4.71
N LEU A 133 -7.96 9.58 -4.94
CA LEU A 133 -7.76 9.05 -6.30
C LEU A 133 -9.05 9.05 -7.12
N GLY A 134 -10.16 8.64 -6.50
CA GLY A 134 -11.47 8.62 -7.15
C GLY A 134 -11.94 10.01 -7.56
N ASP A 135 -11.73 11.02 -6.70
CA ASP A 135 -12.07 12.42 -6.99
C ASP A 135 -11.23 12.97 -8.13
N TYR A 136 -9.92 12.73 -8.11
CA TYR A 136 -9.02 13.13 -9.18
C TYR A 136 -9.42 12.52 -10.52
N ILE A 137 -9.64 11.21 -10.58
CA ILE A 137 -10.04 10.52 -11.82
C ILE A 137 -11.38 11.08 -12.34
N ARG A 138 -12.37 11.29 -11.48
CA ARG A 138 -13.67 11.88 -11.86
C ARG A 138 -13.53 13.30 -12.40
N GLU A 139 -12.64 14.10 -11.83
CA GLU A 139 -12.35 15.44 -12.35
C GLU A 139 -11.75 15.35 -13.76
N ARG A 140 -10.75 14.47 -13.97
CA ARG A 140 -10.12 14.30 -15.29
C ARG A 140 -11.08 13.70 -16.34
N GLN A 141 -12.06 12.90 -15.90
CA GLN A 141 -13.14 12.42 -16.78
C GLN A 141 -14.08 13.57 -17.18
N ARG A 142 -14.43 14.47 -16.25
CA ARG A 142 -15.22 15.67 -16.54
C ARG A 142 -14.51 16.64 -17.48
N ASP A 143 -13.20 16.77 -17.34
CA ASP A 143 -12.35 17.55 -18.25
C ASP A 143 -12.23 16.91 -19.66
N GLY A 144 -12.69 15.68 -19.84
CA GLY A 144 -12.53 14.91 -21.08
C GLY A 144 -11.12 14.34 -21.31
N ALA A 145 -10.22 14.47 -20.35
CA ALA A 145 -8.87 13.92 -20.42
C ALA A 145 -8.86 12.40 -20.27
N PHE A 146 -9.74 11.88 -19.41
CA PHE A 146 -9.91 10.44 -19.21
C PHE A 146 -11.22 9.94 -19.80
N ARG A 147 -11.17 8.67 -20.29
CA ARG A 147 -12.37 7.97 -20.77
C ARG A 147 -13.34 7.72 -19.62
N GLN A 148 -14.62 7.63 -19.94
CA GLN A 148 -15.66 7.23 -18.97
C GLN A 148 -15.51 5.73 -18.66
N ILE A 149 -14.85 5.43 -17.57
CA ILE A 149 -14.60 4.08 -17.03
C ILE A 149 -15.02 4.13 -15.55
N ASP A 150 -15.47 3.02 -15.01
CA ASP A 150 -15.76 2.91 -13.58
C ASP A 150 -14.52 3.30 -12.76
N THR A 151 -14.64 4.42 -12.05
CA THR A 151 -13.57 5.01 -11.24
C THR A 151 -13.09 4.05 -10.15
N ALA A 152 -13.99 3.25 -9.54
CA ALA A 152 -13.62 2.31 -8.50
C ALA A 152 -12.72 1.19 -9.05
N VAL A 153 -13.00 0.73 -10.29
CA VAL A 153 -12.18 -0.27 -10.99
C VAL A 153 -10.78 0.31 -11.28
N VAL A 154 -10.71 1.55 -11.76
CA VAL A 154 -9.41 2.20 -12.06
C VAL A 154 -8.57 2.37 -10.79
N VAL A 155 -9.16 2.86 -9.70
CA VAL A 155 -8.48 2.99 -8.40
C VAL A 155 -8.00 1.63 -7.90
N ARG A 156 -8.86 0.59 -7.96
CA ARG A 156 -8.51 -0.76 -7.53
C ARG A 156 -7.36 -1.35 -8.36
N ALA A 157 -7.37 -1.17 -9.67
CA ALA A 157 -6.30 -1.64 -10.55
C ALA A 157 -4.97 -0.96 -10.23
N PHE A 158 -4.97 0.36 -10.12
CA PHE A 158 -3.76 1.13 -9.81
C PHE A 158 -3.16 0.75 -8.45
N VAL A 159 -3.95 0.81 -7.39
CA VAL A 159 -3.49 0.45 -6.05
C VAL A 159 -3.09 -1.02 -5.97
N GLY A 160 -3.81 -1.90 -6.67
CA GLY A 160 -3.50 -3.32 -6.75
C GLY A 160 -2.11 -3.60 -7.34
N MET A 161 -1.72 -2.92 -8.42
CA MET A 161 -0.38 -3.02 -9.01
C MET A 161 0.71 -2.61 -7.99
N ILE A 162 0.51 -1.50 -7.28
CA ILE A 162 1.45 -0.98 -6.27
C ILE A 162 1.60 -1.96 -5.10
N ILE A 163 0.48 -2.39 -4.52
CA ILE A 163 0.48 -3.29 -3.35
C ILE A 163 1.10 -4.64 -3.72
N HIS A 164 0.71 -5.23 -4.86
CA HIS A 164 1.29 -6.50 -5.30
C HIS A 164 2.81 -6.40 -5.53
N HIS A 165 3.28 -5.33 -6.18
CA HIS A 165 4.71 -5.07 -6.35
C HIS A 165 5.43 -4.95 -5.00
N SER A 166 4.87 -4.16 -4.07
CA SER A 166 5.44 -4.00 -2.73
C SER A 166 5.52 -5.32 -1.96
N LEU A 167 4.46 -6.14 -1.99
CA LEU A 167 4.45 -7.45 -1.33
C LEU A 167 5.50 -8.41 -1.94
N ASN A 168 5.65 -8.42 -3.27
CA ASN A 168 6.70 -9.21 -3.90
C ASN A 168 8.09 -8.78 -3.42
N ASN A 169 8.40 -7.50 -3.51
CA ASN A 169 9.75 -7.00 -3.20
C ASN A 169 10.10 -7.03 -1.70
N THR A 170 9.09 -7.05 -0.81
CA THR A 170 9.33 -6.95 0.64
C THR A 170 9.05 -8.23 1.41
N LEU A 171 8.14 -9.09 0.93
CA LEU A 171 7.72 -10.30 1.64
C LEU A 171 7.99 -11.60 0.88
N TRP A 172 7.60 -11.69 -0.39
CA TRP A 172 7.58 -12.96 -1.12
C TRP A 172 8.88 -13.27 -1.85
N ASP A 173 9.41 -12.31 -2.62
CA ASP A 173 10.66 -12.44 -3.37
C ASP A 173 11.65 -11.32 -3.02
N LYS A 174 12.02 -11.23 -1.74
CA LYS A 174 12.95 -10.21 -1.22
C LYS A 174 14.28 -10.17 -1.95
N GLN A 175 14.72 -11.32 -2.50
CA GLN A 175 15.97 -11.43 -3.24
C GLN A 175 15.79 -11.11 -4.73
N ARG A 176 14.56 -10.77 -5.16
CA ARG A 176 14.19 -10.43 -6.56
C ARG A 176 14.68 -11.45 -7.58
N ARG A 177 14.58 -12.75 -7.23
CA ARG A 177 15.06 -13.85 -8.07
C ARG A 177 14.19 -14.12 -9.28
N ILE A 178 12.89 -13.79 -9.18
CA ILE A 178 11.91 -14.06 -10.23
C ILE A 178 11.81 -12.84 -11.14
N LEU A 179 11.56 -11.67 -10.57
CA LEU A 179 11.43 -10.41 -11.31
C LEU A 179 12.15 -9.30 -10.56
N ASP A 180 13.28 -8.83 -11.12
CA ASP A 180 14.00 -7.67 -10.58
C ASP A 180 13.48 -6.38 -11.22
N ILE A 181 12.52 -5.75 -10.52
CA ILE A 181 11.89 -4.49 -10.93
C ILE A 181 12.05 -3.48 -9.80
N SER A 182 12.72 -2.34 -10.08
CA SER A 182 12.84 -1.26 -9.11
C SER A 182 11.52 -0.50 -8.94
N ASN A 183 11.36 0.21 -7.80
CA ASN A 183 10.16 1.02 -7.55
C ASN A 183 9.97 2.10 -8.62
N GLU A 184 11.02 2.77 -9.05
CA GLU A 184 10.98 3.82 -10.06
C GLU A 184 10.53 3.26 -11.42
N ARG A 185 11.08 2.09 -11.80
CA ARG A 185 10.66 1.42 -13.04
C ARG A 185 9.20 0.98 -12.95
N ALA A 186 8.80 0.38 -11.82
CA ALA A 186 7.42 -0.04 -11.60
C ALA A 186 6.45 1.15 -11.64
N ALA A 187 6.77 2.27 -10.97
CA ALA A 187 5.95 3.47 -10.97
C ALA A 187 5.70 3.99 -12.39
N ARG A 188 6.76 4.12 -13.18
CA ARG A 188 6.67 4.57 -14.57
C ARG A 188 5.84 3.63 -15.44
N GLU A 189 6.15 2.32 -15.41
CA GLU A 189 5.49 1.36 -16.29
C GLU A 189 4.03 1.08 -15.86
N PHE A 190 3.73 1.03 -14.56
CA PHE A 190 2.35 0.91 -14.08
C PHE A 190 1.52 2.12 -14.47
N THR A 191 2.10 3.32 -14.39
CA THR A 191 1.44 4.55 -14.89
C THR A 191 1.21 4.49 -16.39
N ASN A 192 2.18 4.00 -17.18
CA ASN A 192 2.01 3.80 -18.61
C ASN A 192 0.87 2.83 -18.92
N ILE A 193 0.83 1.67 -18.26
CA ILE A 193 -0.24 0.68 -18.40
C ILE A 193 -1.60 1.29 -18.06
N LEU A 194 -1.66 2.04 -16.96
CA LEU A 194 -2.90 2.68 -16.50
C LEU A 194 -3.41 3.71 -17.51
N LEU A 195 -2.56 4.67 -17.91
CA LEU A 195 -2.96 5.81 -18.75
C LEU A 195 -3.22 5.43 -20.22
N GLN A 196 -2.42 4.51 -20.78
CA GLN A 196 -2.52 4.12 -22.17
C GLN A 196 -3.36 2.84 -22.39
N GLY A 197 -3.46 1.99 -21.39
CA GLY A 197 -3.98 0.64 -21.49
C GLY A 197 -2.96 -0.33 -22.10
N ILE A 198 -3.35 -1.63 -22.18
CA ILE A 198 -2.48 -2.72 -22.68
C ILE A 198 -2.81 -3.15 -24.10
N VAL A 199 -3.89 -2.64 -24.67
CA VAL A 199 -4.36 -3.01 -26.01
C VAL A 199 -3.72 -2.10 -27.05
N SER A 200 -2.93 -2.71 -27.99
CA SER A 200 -2.35 -1.95 -29.09
C SER A 200 -3.44 -1.39 -30.04
N PRO A 201 -3.16 -0.33 -30.83
CA PRO A 201 -4.09 0.18 -31.83
C PRO A 201 -4.59 -0.91 -32.80
N LYS A 202 -3.73 -1.85 -33.20
CA LYS A 202 -4.09 -3.04 -34.01
C LYS A 202 -5.06 -3.97 -33.28
N GLY A 203 -4.79 -4.31 -32.02
CA GLY A 203 -5.65 -5.13 -31.18
C GLY A 203 -7.00 -4.47 -30.90
N ALA A 204 -7.01 -3.17 -30.65
CA ALA A 204 -8.24 -2.39 -30.46
C ALA A 204 -9.13 -2.39 -31.69
N ALA A 205 -8.54 -2.30 -32.90
CA ALA A 205 -9.27 -2.38 -34.16
C ALA A 205 -9.87 -3.79 -34.38
N GLN A 206 -9.17 -4.85 -34.04
CA GLN A 206 -9.66 -6.24 -34.12
C GLN A 206 -10.82 -6.50 -33.15
N LEU A 207 -10.73 -6.02 -31.92
CA LEU A 207 -11.82 -6.13 -30.93
C LEU A 207 -13.09 -5.42 -31.40
N LYS A 208 -12.97 -4.23 -32.02
CA LYS A 208 -14.12 -3.49 -32.56
C LYS A 208 -14.75 -4.18 -33.77
N SER A 209 -14.00 -4.93 -34.55
CA SER A 209 -14.49 -5.60 -35.77
C SER A 209 -15.18 -6.95 -35.50
N GLY A 210 -15.15 -7.47 -34.27
CA GLY A 210 -15.75 -8.74 -33.91
C GLY A 210 -15.14 -9.98 -34.60
N LYS A 211 -14.01 -9.83 -35.29
CA LYS A 211 -13.37 -10.94 -36.02
C LYS A 211 -12.45 -11.72 -35.08
N PRO A 212 -12.64 -13.05 -34.93
CA PRO A 212 -11.72 -13.88 -34.14
C PRO A 212 -10.33 -13.84 -34.75
N ALA A 213 -9.30 -13.87 -33.89
CA ALA A 213 -7.92 -13.97 -34.32
C ALA A 213 -7.74 -15.25 -35.19
N ARG A 214 -7.30 -15.09 -36.45
CA ARG A 214 -6.94 -16.20 -37.32
C ARG A 214 -5.72 -16.90 -36.71
N ASN A 215 -5.94 -18.04 -36.05
CA ASN A 215 -4.86 -18.94 -35.65
C ASN A 215 -4.12 -19.44 -36.87
N GLY A 216 -2.97 -18.85 -37.17
CA GLY A 216 -2.06 -19.28 -38.25
C GLY A 216 -1.29 -20.54 -37.82
N ARG A 217 -1.95 -21.64 -37.54
CA ARG A 217 -1.31 -22.95 -37.57
C ARG A 217 -1.32 -23.44 -39.04
N LYS A 218 -0.26 -23.14 -39.78
CA LYS A 218 0.08 -23.94 -40.96
C LYS A 218 0.58 -25.29 -40.47
N ALA A 219 -0.27 -26.31 -40.61
CA ALA A 219 0.22 -27.68 -40.57
C ALA A 219 1.25 -27.83 -41.69
N LYS A 220 2.47 -28.19 -41.36
CA LYS A 220 3.43 -28.73 -42.33
C LYS A 220 3.19 -30.24 -42.38
N HIS A 221 2.80 -30.69 -43.57
CA HIS A 221 2.94 -32.08 -43.96
C HIS A 221 4.42 -32.44 -44.07
#